data_b48acc45f5cc631636f47da7e3bb0ba3
#
_entry.id   b48acc45f5cc631636f47da7e3bb0ba3
#
_cell.length_a   1.000
_cell.length_b   1.000
_cell.length_c   1.000
_cell.angle_alpha   90.00
_cell.angle_beta   90.00
_cell.angle_gamma   90.00
#
_symmetry.space_group_name_H-M   'P 1'
#
loop_
_entity.id
_entity.type
_entity.pdbx_description
1 polymer ?
#
loop_
_entity_poly.entity_id
_entity_poly.type
_entity_poly.pdbx_seq_one_letter_code
_entity_poly.pdbx_strand_id
1 'polypeptide(L)'
;MKLRSVRGTHDIFGEEIDKFNFISNIVSKNANLKEYKEIQTPIFEFSDLFAKPLGEHSDVVLKEMYSFEDRNNEFLTLRPEYTTPMIRAAITNNLLNDLPLKIFGIGPMFRRETLR
;
A
#
# COMPACT_ATOMS: atom_id res chain seq x y z
N MET A 1 -21.23 -17.82 -16.83
CA MET A 1 -20.26 -17.59 -15.78
C MET A 1 -20.95 -17.07 -14.53
N LYS A 2 -20.68 -17.66 -13.40
CA LYS A 2 -21.25 -17.21 -12.14
C LYS A 2 -20.43 -16.01 -11.63
N LEU A 3 -21.11 -14.91 -11.31
CA LEU A 3 -20.45 -13.72 -10.79
C LEU A 3 -19.94 -13.97 -9.37
N ARG A 4 -18.71 -13.54 -9.10
CA ARG A 4 -18.10 -13.66 -7.79
C ARG A 4 -16.90 -12.71 -7.68
N SER A 5 -16.56 -12.34 -6.46
CA SER A 5 -15.32 -11.59 -6.23
C SER A 5 -14.12 -12.52 -6.32
N VAL A 6 -12.95 -11.94 -6.49
CA VAL A 6 -11.70 -12.71 -6.51
C VAL A 6 -11.46 -13.30 -5.13
N ARG A 7 -10.96 -14.54 -5.10
CA ARG A 7 -10.66 -15.24 -3.85
C ARG A 7 -9.75 -14.39 -2.95
N GLY A 8 -10.15 -14.26 -1.69
CA GLY A 8 -9.42 -13.46 -0.72
C GLY A 8 -9.81 -12.00 -0.72
N THR A 9 -10.76 -11.61 -1.58
CA THR A 9 -11.29 -10.25 -1.59
C THR A 9 -12.78 -10.28 -1.25
N HIS A 10 -13.28 -9.16 -0.77
CA HIS A 10 -14.71 -9.03 -0.51
C HIS A 10 -15.13 -7.57 -0.63
N ASP A 11 -16.40 -7.37 -0.93
CA ASP A 11 -16.97 -6.03 -1.01
C ASP A 11 -17.27 -5.52 0.40
N ILE A 12 -17.04 -4.24 0.63
CA ILE A 12 -17.30 -3.60 1.91
C ILE A 12 -18.36 -2.53 1.72
N PHE A 13 -19.49 -2.69 2.37
CA PHE A 13 -20.63 -1.77 2.21
C PHE A 13 -21.49 -1.76 3.49
N GLY A 14 -22.47 -0.86 3.54
CA GLY A 14 -23.39 -0.77 4.67
C GLY A 14 -22.69 -0.39 5.96
N GLU A 15 -23.01 -1.11 7.03
CA GLU A 15 -22.42 -0.84 8.35
C GLU A 15 -20.90 -1.04 8.39
N GLU A 16 -20.40 -1.98 7.60
CA GLU A 16 -18.97 -2.28 7.60
C GLU A 16 -18.17 -1.10 7.05
N ILE A 17 -18.60 -0.51 5.93
CA ILE A 17 -17.91 0.65 5.38
C ILE A 17 -18.04 1.87 6.30
N ASP A 18 -19.19 2.00 6.98
CA ASP A 18 -19.39 3.07 7.94
C ASP A 18 -18.41 2.97 9.11
N LYS A 19 -18.14 1.76 9.59
CA LYS A 19 -17.16 1.52 10.64
C LYS A 19 -15.75 1.84 10.18
N PHE A 20 -15.40 1.44 8.96
CA PHE A 20 -14.10 1.77 8.36
C PHE A 20 -13.90 3.28 8.28
N ASN A 21 -14.90 4.00 7.79
CA ASN A 21 -14.82 5.45 7.66
C ASN A 21 -14.73 6.12 9.03
N PHE A 22 -15.44 5.60 10.01
CA PHE A 22 -15.38 6.11 11.38
C PHE A 22 -13.97 5.99 11.96
N ILE A 23 -13.36 4.82 11.81
CA ILE A 23 -11.99 4.58 12.29
C ILE A 23 -10.99 5.44 11.52
N SER A 24 -11.12 5.52 10.19
CA SER A 24 -10.24 6.34 9.35
C SER A 24 -10.30 7.82 9.74
N ASN A 25 -11.48 8.32 10.06
CA ASN A 25 -11.67 9.70 10.49
C ASN A 25 -10.98 9.96 11.83
N ILE A 26 -11.07 9.01 12.77
CA ILE A 26 -10.40 9.13 14.07
C ILE A 26 -8.89 9.15 13.89
N VAL A 27 -8.36 8.23 13.08
CA VAL A 27 -6.92 8.16 12.79
C VAL A 27 -6.43 9.46 12.16
N SER A 28 -7.15 9.95 11.14
CA SER A 28 -6.79 11.19 10.44
C SER A 28 -6.82 12.39 11.37
N LYS A 29 -7.84 12.48 12.23
CA LYS A 29 -7.98 13.58 13.17
C LYS A 29 -6.82 13.60 14.18
N ASN A 30 -6.48 12.44 14.73
CA ASN A 30 -5.37 12.32 15.67
C ASN A 30 -4.03 12.62 15.00
N ALA A 31 -3.84 12.15 13.78
CA ALA A 31 -2.62 12.40 13.02
C ALA A 31 -2.47 13.90 12.74
N ASN A 32 -3.54 14.58 12.34
CA ASN A 32 -3.51 16.01 12.08
C ASN A 32 -3.21 16.82 13.34
N LEU A 33 -3.72 16.41 14.50
CA LEU A 33 -3.42 17.06 15.77
C LEU A 33 -1.93 16.97 16.11
N LYS A 34 -1.26 15.93 15.66
CA LYS A 34 0.19 15.73 15.87
C LYS A 34 1.02 16.24 14.69
N GLU A 35 0.40 16.99 13.81
CA GLU A 35 1.05 17.60 12.64
C GLU A 35 1.52 16.59 11.58
N TYR A 36 0.90 15.41 11.52
CA TYR A 36 1.11 14.48 10.42
C TYR A 36 0.24 14.90 9.23
N LYS A 37 0.80 14.80 8.03
CA LYS A 37 0.10 15.12 6.78
C LYS A 37 -0.23 13.85 6.04
N GLU A 38 -1.42 13.79 5.48
CA GLU A 38 -1.83 12.63 4.71
C GLU A 38 -1.17 12.60 3.36
N ILE A 39 -0.75 11.40 2.93
CA ILE A 39 -0.23 11.16 1.60
C ILE A 39 -0.93 9.94 1.01
N GLN A 40 -1.27 10.03 -0.26
CA GLN A 40 -1.77 8.90 -1.03
C GLN A 40 -0.78 8.61 -2.14
N THR A 41 -0.32 7.37 -2.21
CA THR A 41 0.53 6.91 -3.29
C THR A 41 -0.29 6.02 -4.23
N PRO A 42 0.19 5.75 -5.45
CA PRO A 42 -0.47 4.77 -6.31
C PRO A 42 -0.53 3.40 -5.65
N ILE A 43 -1.52 2.60 -6.03
CA ILE A 43 -1.67 1.26 -5.47
C ILE A 43 -0.62 0.28 -5.98
N PHE A 44 0.11 0.64 -7.01
CA PHE A 44 1.19 -0.19 -7.56
C PHE A 44 2.45 0.64 -7.74
N GLU A 45 3.58 -0.06 -7.72
CA GLU A 45 4.91 0.52 -7.90
C GLU A 45 5.71 -0.43 -8.78
N PHE A 46 6.88 0.02 -9.23
CA PHE A 46 7.81 -0.90 -9.89
C PHE A 46 8.20 -2.01 -8.91
N SER A 47 8.24 -3.24 -9.39
CA SER A 47 8.52 -4.41 -8.56
C SER A 47 9.86 -4.30 -7.83
N ASP A 48 10.86 -3.70 -8.46
CA ASP A 48 12.19 -3.52 -7.87
C ASP A 48 12.15 -2.71 -6.58
N LEU A 49 11.17 -1.84 -6.43
CA LEU A 49 11.06 -1.04 -5.22
C LEU A 49 10.86 -1.92 -3.97
N PHE A 50 10.13 -3.00 -4.12
CA PHE A 50 9.88 -3.93 -3.00
C PHE A 50 10.93 -5.03 -2.92
N ALA A 51 11.50 -5.44 -4.05
CA ALA A 51 12.44 -6.54 -4.10
C ALA A 51 13.81 -6.19 -3.53
N LYS A 52 14.36 -5.04 -3.90
CA LYS A 52 15.73 -4.66 -3.52
C LYS A 52 15.95 -4.49 -2.02
N PRO A 53 15.04 -3.83 -1.27
CA PRO A 53 15.25 -3.66 0.18
C PRO A 53 15.14 -4.94 0.99
N LEU A 54 14.56 -6.03 0.43
CA LEU A 54 14.27 -7.26 1.16
C LEU A 54 15.44 -8.25 1.18
N GLY A 55 16.46 -8.02 0.35
CA GLY A 55 17.67 -8.83 0.35
C GLY A 55 17.45 -10.30 0.04
N GLU A 56 18.17 -11.18 0.74
CA GLU A 56 18.18 -12.62 0.48
C GLU A 56 16.84 -13.32 0.74
N HIS A 57 15.96 -12.70 1.53
CA HIS A 57 14.64 -13.27 1.81
C HIS A 57 13.59 -12.82 0.81
N SER A 58 14.00 -12.12 -0.24
CA SER A 58 13.11 -11.55 -1.22
C SER A 58 12.27 -12.57 -1.97
N ASP A 59 12.80 -13.77 -2.23
CA ASP A 59 12.08 -14.80 -2.99
C ASP A 59 10.79 -15.25 -2.30
N VAL A 60 10.83 -15.40 -0.96
CA VAL A 60 9.65 -15.80 -0.19
C VAL A 60 8.61 -14.68 -0.19
N VAL A 61 9.06 -13.46 0.03
CA VAL A 61 8.17 -12.30 0.09
C VAL A 61 7.61 -11.96 -1.29
N LEU A 62 8.43 -12.06 -2.35
CA LEU A 62 7.99 -11.83 -3.72
C LEU A 62 6.89 -12.80 -4.16
N LYS A 63 6.91 -14.04 -3.67
CA LYS A 63 5.87 -15.02 -3.98
C LYS A 63 4.52 -14.64 -3.35
N GLU A 64 4.53 -13.83 -2.32
CA GLU A 64 3.34 -13.35 -1.64
C GLU A 64 2.83 -12.03 -2.23
N MET A 65 3.52 -11.47 -3.21
CA MET A 65 3.14 -10.24 -3.86
C MET A 65 2.41 -10.50 -5.17
N TYR A 66 1.50 -9.60 -5.51
CA TYR A 66 0.84 -9.62 -6.82
C TYR A 66 1.65 -8.77 -7.77
N SER A 67 2.38 -9.43 -8.66
CA SER A 67 3.23 -8.76 -9.64
C SER A 67 2.78 -9.13 -11.05
N PHE A 68 2.90 -8.20 -11.98
CA PHE A 68 2.51 -8.40 -13.37
C PHE A 68 3.42 -7.59 -14.29
N GLU A 69 3.47 -8.02 -15.53
CA GLU A 69 4.24 -7.33 -16.56
C GLU A 69 3.34 -6.34 -17.28
N ASP A 70 3.77 -5.10 -17.36
CA ASP A 70 3.08 -4.06 -18.12
C ASP A 70 3.54 -4.11 -19.59
N ARG A 71 2.86 -3.33 -20.43
CA ARG A 71 3.06 -3.34 -21.89
C ARG A 71 4.49 -3.03 -22.33
N ASN A 72 5.24 -2.29 -21.53
CA ASN A 72 6.60 -1.88 -21.85
C ASN A 72 7.67 -2.82 -21.27
N ASN A 73 7.29 -4.05 -20.96
CA ASN A 73 8.17 -5.04 -20.31
C ASN A 73 8.62 -4.58 -18.91
N GLU A 74 7.87 -3.71 -18.30
CA GLU A 74 8.10 -3.26 -16.93
C GLU A 74 7.31 -4.15 -15.98
N PHE A 75 7.93 -4.54 -14.86
CA PHE A 75 7.25 -5.34 -13.85
C PHE A 75 6.73 -4.44 -12.75
N LEU A 76 5.43 -4.56 -12.47
CA LEU A 76 4.73 -3.77 -11.47
C LEU A 76 4.20 -4.71 -10.38
N THR A 77 4.10 -4.18 -9.17
CA THR A 77 3.62 -4.93 -8.01
C THR A 77 2.55 -4.12 -7.29
N LEU A 78 1.43 -4.74 -6.97
CA LEU A 78 0.42 -4.15 -6.09
C LEU A 78 1.05 -4.02 -4.70
N ARG A 79 0.96 -2.85 -4.10
CA ARG A 79 1.65 -2.58 -2.83
C ARG A 79 1.23 -3.56 -1.73
N PRO A 80 2.20 -4.28 -1.13
CA PRO A 80 1.92 -5.19 -0.02
C PRO A 80 1.96 -4.48 1.33
N GLU A 81 2.51 -3.26 1.37
CA GLU A 81 2.62 -2.43 2.55
C GLU A 81 2.73 -0.97 2.11
N TYR A 82 2.63 -0.03 3.02
CA TYR A 82 2.55 1.39 2.66
C TYR A 82 3.86 2.15 2.91
N THR A 83 4.69 1.68 3.82
CA THR A 83 5.90 2.41 4.22
C THR A 83 6.84 2.68 3.04
N THR A 84 7.14 1.66 2.25
CA THR A 84 8.06 1.79 1.11
C THR A 84 7.53 2.77 0.05
N PRO A 85 6.26 2.69 -0.38
CA PRO A 85 5.72 3.70 -1.27
C PRO A 85 5.75 5.12 -0.71
N MET A 86 5.49 5.30 0.59
CA MET A 86 5.56 6.62 1.21
C MET A 86 6.96 7.20 1.18
N ILE A 87 7.97 6.37 1.45
CA ILE A 87 9.38 6.81 1.37
C ILE A 87 9.74 7.17 -0.07
N ARG A 88 9.34 6.34 -1.04
CA ARG A 88 9.57 6.64 -2.45
C ARG A 88 8.94 7.97 -2.82
N ALA A 89 7.69 8.21 -2.42
CA ALA A 89 6.98 9.46 -2.71
C ALA A 89 7.66 10.65 -2.04
N ALA A 90 8.16 10.49 -0.81
CA ALA A 90 8.89 11.54 -0.12
C ALA A 90 10.16 11.94 -0.89
N ILE A 91 10.85 10.96 -1.46
CA ILE A 91 12.06 11.21 -2.25
C ILE A 91 11.71 11.89 -3.57
N THR A 92 10.76 11.34 -4.32
CA THR A 92 10.43 11.85 -5.67
C THR A 92 9.74 13.21 -5.65
N ASN A 93 9.17 13.60 -4.51
CA ASN A 93 8.51 14.90 -4.35
C ASN A 93 9.31 15.88 -3.50
N ASN A 94 10.55 15.55 -3.19
CA ASN A 94 11.47 16.40 -2.42
C ASN A 94 10.94 16.82 -1.05
N LEU A 95 10.21 15.91 -0.39
CA LEU A 95 9.63 16.19 0.93
C LEU A 95 10.65 16.09 2.07
N LEU A 96 11.83 15.53 1.79
CA LEU A 96 12.88 15.36 2.80
C LEU A 96 13.63 16.65 3.12
N ASN A 97 13.34 17.74 2.41
CA ASN A 97 13.98 19.04 2.67
C ASN A 97 13.51 19.66 3.97
N ASP A 98 12.30 19.33 4.44
CA ASP A 98 11.70 19.88 5.65
C ASP A 98 11.56 18.78 6.70
N LEU A 99 12.66 18.46 7.39
CA LEU A 99 12.66 17.46 8.45
C LEU A 99 12.35 18.10 9.81
N PRO A 100 11.69 17.39 10.72
CA PRO A 100 11.20 16.02 10.59
C PRO A 100 9.97 15.91 9.70
N LEU A 101 9.95 14.89 8.86
CA LEU A 101 8.81 14.61 7.99
C LEU A 101 7.83 13.69 8.72
N LYS A 102 6.59 14.15 8.85
CA LYS A 102 5.51 13.40 9.50
C LYS A 102 4.39 13.18 8.49
N ILE A 103 4.29 11.97 8.00
CA ILE A 103 3.27 11.59 7.02
C ILE A 103 2.57 10.30 7.44
N PHE A 104 1.33 10.15 6.99
CA PHE A 104 0.56 8.93 7.20
C PHE A 104 -0.28 8.65 5.97
N GLY A 105 -0.69 7.39 5.82
CA GLY A 105 -1.53 6.99 4.73
C GLY A 105 -2.51 5.91 5.17
N ILE A 106 -3.66 5.88 4.52
CA ILE A 106 -4.70 4.88 4.74
C ILE A 106 -5.14 4.38 3.37
N GLY A 107 -5.13 3.08 3.17
CA GLY A 107 -5.53 2.52 1.90
C GLY A 107 -5.40 1.01 1.87
N PRO A 108 -5.87 0.36 0.80
CA PRO A 108 -5.79 -1.10 0.69
C PRO A 108 -4.38 -1.57 0.40
N MET A 109 -4.05 -2.74 0.95
CA MET A 109 -2.80 -3.46 0.70
C MET A 109 -3.13 -4.82 0.10
N PHE A 110 -2.18 -5.41 -0.62
CA PHE A 110 -2.43 -6.61 -1.41
C PHE A 110 -1.35 -7.65 -1.14
N ARG A 111 -1.74 -8.80 -0.62
CA ARG A 111 -0.83 -9.92 -0.40
C ARG A 111 -1.49 -11.23 -0.80
N ARG A 112 -0.70 -12.10 -1.42
CA ARG A 112 -1.10 -13.48 -1.66
C ARG A 112 -0.62 -14.29 -0.47
N GLU A 113 -1.55 -14.67 0.39
CA GLU A 113 -1.19 -15.54 1.49
C GLU A 113 -1.29 -16.99 1.04
N THR A 114 -0.19 -17.73 1.20
CA THR A 114 -0.21 -19.17 0.98
C THR A 114 -0.85 -19.82 2.18
N LEU A 115 -1.91 -20.60 1.92
CA LEU A 115 -2.51 -21.44 2.95
C LEU A 115 -1.48 -22.48 3.39
N ARG A 116 -1.14 -22.46 4.64
CA ARG A 116 -0.26 -23.46 5.24
C ARG A 116 -1.06 -24.58 5.88
#